data_ad776b45fe52086554cad599838d655a
#
_entry.id   ad776b45fe52086554cad599838d655a
#
_cell.length_a   1.000
_cell.length_b   1.000
_cell.length_c   1.000
_cell.angle_alpha   90.00
_cell.angle_beta   90.00
_cell.angle_gamma   90.00
#
_symmetry.space_group_name_H-M   'P 1'
#
loop_
_entity.id
_entity.type
_entity.pdbx_description
1 polymer ?
#
loop_
_entity_poly.entity_id
_entity_poly.type
_entity_poly.pdbx_seq_one_letter_code
_entity_poly.pdbx_strand_id
1 'polypeptide(L)'
;GFFAALSFALYFLKRYSLRWCFGIAISALCFTGGWLGMAGQLQQAVCSFPKEETVYRVLITDVPQPKEHTYLCQALLKERRDTAGIYPIGHTAVLYLQQDSSASRLKSGDELLISARISPPLNNRNFDEFDYARFLMRKDISGTGYVASGKWTILSSSKPPLSSANPSISLRQDG
;
A
#
# COMPACT_ATOMS: atom_id res chain seq x y z
N GLY A 1 -18.23 -20.58 -11.97
CA GLY A 1 -19.01 -21.74 -12.00
C GLY A 1 -19.23 -22.43 -13.34
N PHE A 2 -19.79 -21.77 -14.37
CA PHE A 2 -20.23 -22.41 -15.62
C PHE A 2 -19.09 -23.11 -16.40
N PHE A 3 -17.94 -22.46 -16.57
CA PHE A 3 -16.79 -23.04 -17.29
C PHE A 3 -16.14 -24.21 -16.55
N ALA A 4 -16.17 -24.23 -15.22
CA ALA A 4 -15.67 -25.36 -14.44
C ALA A 4 -16.58 -26.61 -14.60
N ALA A 5 -17.89 -26.40 -14.56
CA ALA A 5 -18.86 -27.46 -14.80
C ALA A 5 -18.78 -28.01 -16.24
N LEU A 6 -18.59 -27.10 -17.23
CA LEU A 6 -18.42 -27.47 -18.63
C LEU A 6 -17.12 -28.26 -18.84
N SER A 7 -16.00 -27.86 -18.22
CA SER A 7 -14.73 -28.58 -18.30
C SER A 7 -14.83 -29.97 -17.68
N PHE A 8 -15.53 -30.10 -16.56
CA PHE A 8 -15.79 -31.40 -15.90
C PHE A 8 -16.67 -32.32 -16.77
N ALA A 9 -17.74 -31.77 -17.35
CA ALA A 9 -18.60 -32.53 -18.27
C ALA A 9 -17.84 -33.01 -19.53
N LEU A 10 -17.00 -32.15 -20.11
CA LEU A 10 -16.19 -32.49 -21.29
C LEU A 10 -15.10 -33.53 -20.98
N TYR A 11 -14.59 -33.60 -19.75
CA TYR A 11 -13.63 -34.59 -19.32
C TYR A 11 -14.22 -36.04 -19.38
N PHE A 12 -15.50 -36.18 -19.04
CA PHE A 12 -16.22 -37.48 -19.07
C PHE A 12 -16.63 -37.93 -20.48
N LEU A 13 -16.60 -37.03 -21.47
CA LEU A 13 -16.88 -37.39 -22.84
C LEU A 13 -15.68 -38.13 -23.46
N LYS A 14 -15.73 -39.46 -23.51
CA LYS A 14 -14.69 -40.36 -24.06
C LYS A 14 -14.41 -40.18 -25.57
N ARG A 15 -15.01 -39.20 -26.23
CA ARG A 15 -14.85 -38.94 -27.67
C ARG A 15 -13.55 -38.19 -27.93
N TYR A 16 -12.58 -38.85 -28.53
CA TYR A 16 -11.23 -38.31 -28.83
C TYR A 16 -11.27 -36.99 -29.57
N SER A 17 -12.28 -36.78 -30.41
CA SER A 17 -12.49 -35.57 -31.21
C SER A 17 -12.78 -34.29 -30.39
N LEU A 18 -13.20 -34.41 -29.12
CA LEU A 18 -13.60 -33.28 -28.27
C LEU A 18 -12.55 -32.89 -27.23
N ARG A 19 -11.41 -33.57 -27.19
CA ARG A 19 -10.35 -33.29 -26.21
C ARG A 19 -9.74 -31.89 -26.34
N TRP A 20 -9.70 -31.34 -27.55
CA TRP A 20 -9.21 -29.96 -27.76
C TRP A 20 -10.15 -28.91 -27.15
N CYS A 21 -11.46 -29.17 -27.10
CA CYS A 21 -12.43 -28.29 -26.44
C CYS A 21 -12.19 -28.17 -24.93
N PHE A 22 -11.65 -29.24 -24.30
CA PHE A 22 -11.25 -29.22 -22.90
C PHE A 22 -10.11 -28.22 -22.66
N GLY A 23 -9.11 -28.18 -23.54
CA GLY A 23 -8.00 -27.23 -23.47
C GLY A 23 -8.48 -25.77 -23.58
N ILE A 24 -9.40 -25.51 -24.52
CA ILE A 24 -10.01 -24.18 -24.69
C ILE A 24 -10.81 -23.77 -23.45
N ALA A 25 -11.60 -24.69 -22.89
CA ALA A 25 -12.41 -24.41 -21.71
C ALA A 25 -11.54 -24.09 -20.48
N ILE A 26 -10.43 -24.82 -20.27
CA ILE A 26 -9.46 -24.54 -19.20
C ILE A 26 -8.77 -23.19 -19.43
N SER A 27 -8.32 -22.90 -20.66
CA SER A 27 -7.67 -21.64 -20.98
C SER A 27 -8.59 -20.45 -20.75
N ALA A 28 -9.88 -20.57 -21.13
CA ALA A 28 -10.89 -19.55 -20.88
C ALA A 28 -11.15 -19.37 -19.35
N LEU A 29 -11.15 -20.46 -18.58
CA LEU A 29 -11.29 -20.41 -17.12
C LEU A 29 -10.11 -19.65 -16.47
N CYS A 30 -8.88 -19.98 -16.86
CA CYS A 30 -7.67 -19.31 -16.35
C CYS A 30 -7.64 -17.83 -16.75
N PHE A 31 -8.02 -17.51 -17.99
CA PHE A 31 -8.09 -16.14 -18.46
C PHE A 31 -9.12 -15.31 -17.70
N THR A 32 -10.35 -15.83 -17.53
CA THR A 32 -11.40 -15.13 -16.79
C THR A 32 -11.06 -15.01 -15.30
N GLY A 33 -10.45 -16.04 -14.70
CA GLY A 33 -9.98 -15.98 -13.31
C GLY A 33 -8.89 -14.94 -13.10
N GLY A 34 -7.91 -14.88 -14.00
CA GLY A 34 -6.85 -13.87 -13.99
C GLY A 34 -7.40 -12.45 -14.19
N TRP A 35 -8.33 -12.28 -15.11
CA TRP A 35 -8.99 -11.00 -15.38
C TRP A 35 -9.76 -10.48 -14.15
N LEU A 36 -10.57 -11.34 -13.52
CA LEU A 36 -11.33 -10.98 -12.31
C LEU A 36 -10.40 -10.64 -11.14
N GLY A 37 -9.32 -11.39 -10.96
CA GLY A 37 -8.31 -11.11 -9.94
C GLY A 37 -7.65 -9.75 -10.15
N MET A 38 -7.26 -9.44 -11.38
CA MET A 38 -6.65 -8.15 -11.72
C MET A 38 -7.63 -6.98 -11.57
N ALA A 39 -8.89 -7.16 -11.98
CA ALA A 39 -9.92 -6.14 -11.82
C ALA A 39 -10.19 -5.82 -10.35
N GLY A 40 -10.19 -6.83 -9.47
CA GLY A 40 -10.33 -6.64 -8.03
C GLY A 40 -9.16 -5.85 -7.43
N GLN A 41 -7.92 -6.14 -7.84
CA GLN A 41 -6.74 -5.40 -7.38
C GLN A 41 -6.75 -3.94 -7.86
N LEU A 42 -7.14 -3.70 -9.10
CA LEU A 42 -7.26 -2.32 -9.63
C LEU A 42 -8.30 -1.50 -8.88
N GLN A 43 -9.45 -2.09 -8.52
CA GLN A 43 -10.47 -1.39 -7.72
C GLN A 43 -9.98 -1.05 -6.31
N GLN A 44 -9.18 -1.91 -5.70
CA GLN A 44 -8.58 -1.64 -4.38
C GLN A 44 -7.47 -0.57 -4.46
N ALA A 45 -6.75 -0.50 -5.57
CA ALA A 45 -5.70 0.51 -5.78
C ALA A 45 -6.25 1.93 -6.00
N VAL A 46 -7.47 2.05 -6.54
CA VAL A 46 -8.13 3.36 -6.76
C VAL A 46 -8.88 3.78 -5.52
N CYS A 47 -8.16 4.28 -4.52
CA CYS A 47 -8.79 4.92 -3.37
C CYS A 47 -9.36 6.27 -3.74
N SER A 48 -10.66 6.46 -3.48
CA SER A 48 -11.29 7.76 -3.53
C SER A 48 -10.98 8.51 -2.23
N PHE A 49 -9.94 9.33 -2.25
CA PHE A 49 -9.65 10.24 -1.15
C PHE A 49 -10.58 11.45 -1.20
N PRO A 50 -11.06 11.95 -0.04
CA PRO A 50 -11.82 13.18 0.02
C PRO A 50 -11.01 14.34 -0.57
N LYS A 51 -11.68 15.23 -1.30
CA LYS A 51 -11.05 16.44 -1.85
C LYS A 51 -10.74 17.48 -0.77
N GLU A 52 -11.35 17.34 0.40
CA GLU A 52 -11.22 18.22 1.55
C GLU A 52 -10.10 17.74 2.48
N GLU A 53 -9.61 18.67 3.28
CA GLU A 53 -8.66 18.36 4.34
C GLU A 53 -9.34 17.49 5.40
N THR A 54 -8.76 16.33 5.67
CA THR A 54 -9.35 15.33 6.56
C THR A 54 -8.29 14.84 7.54
N VAL A 55 -8.72 14.40 8.70
CA VAL A 55 -7.84 13.89 9.75
C VAL A 55 -7.58 12.39 9.52
N TYR A 56 -6.30 12.03 9.51
CA TYR A 56 -5.85 10.64 9.35
C TYR A 56 -4.98 10.21 10.51
N ARG A 57 -5.17 8.98 10.95
CA ARG A 57 -4.21 8.29 11.82
C ARG A 57 -3.28 7.48 10.94
N VAL A 58 -1.99 7.77 11.04
CA VAL A 58 -0.98 7.18 10.18
C VAL A 58 0.15 6.56 10.98
N LEU A 59 0.75 5.51 10.44
CA LEU A 59 1.94 4.87 10.98
C LEU A 59 3.09 5.11 10.01
N ILE A 60 4.17 5.73 10.46
CA ILE A 60 5.37 5.91 9.64
C ILE A 60 6.02 4.56 9.41
N THR A 61 6.15 4.15 8.15
CA THR A 61 6.74 2.87 7.77
C THR A 61 8.22 2.99 7.43
N ASP A 62 8.65 4.14 6.93
CA ASP A 62 10.02 4.38 6.51
C ASP A 62 10.64 5.55 7.28
N VAL A 63 11.97 5.58 7.34
CA VAL A 63 12.70 6.70 7.99
C VAL A 63 12.49 7.97 7.17
N PRO A 64 12.05 9.09 7.81
CA PRO A 64 11.86 10.34 7.11
C PRO A 64 13.15 10.84 6.44
N GLN A 65 13.09 11.07 5.13
CA GLN A 65 14.21 11.55 4.34
C GLN A 65 14.16 13.07 4.19
N PRO A 66 15.21 13.81 4.57
CA PRO A 66 15.25 15.25 4.39
C PRO A 66 15.32 15.60 2.89
N LYS A 67 14.49 16.54 2.47
CA LYS A 67 14.50 17.21 1.17
C LYS A 67 14.75 18.71 1.42
N GLU A 68 14.86 19.51 0.36
CA GLU A 68 15.19 20.93 0.49
C GLU A 68 14.31 21.70 1.48
N HIS A 69 12.99 21.47 1.46
CA HIS A 69 12.02 22.18 2.32
C HIS A 69 11.06 21.25 3.06
N THR A 70 11.20 19.94 2.92
CA THR A 70 10.27 18.97 3.49
C THR A 70 10.99 17.71 3.94
N TYR A 71 10.35 16.96 4.83
CA TYR A 71 10.70 15.56 5.10
C TYR A 71 9.74 14.65 4.31
N LEU A 72 10.32 13.80 3.46
CA LEU A 72 9.56 12.78 2.74
C LEU A 72 9.53 11.51 3.57
N CYS A 73 8.34 11.00 3.88
CA CYS A 73 8.17 9.73 4.56
C CYS A 73 7.04 8.91 3.94
N GLN A 74 7.17 7.59 3.99
CA GLN A 74 6.08 6.68 3.68
C GLN A 74 5.32 6.39 4.97
N ALA A 75 4.01 6.42 4.88
CA ALA A 75 3.15 6.15 6.01
C ALA A 75 1.95 5.29 5.61
N LEU A 76 1.60 4.35 6.48
CA LEU A 76 0.40 3.55 6.36
C LEU A 76 -0.76 4.32 6.98
N LEU A 77 -1.76 4.66 6.17
CA LEU A 77 -3.02 5.27 6.61
C LEU A 77 -3.86 4.20 7.30
N LYS A 78 -3.93 4.20 8.62
CA LYS A 78 -4.71 3.23 9.40
C LYS A 78 -6.19 3.57 9.39
N GLU A 79 -6.50 4.84 9.70
CA GLU A 79 -7.87 5.31 9.90
C GLU A 79 -8.04 6.71 9.30
N ARG A 80 -9.21 6.96 8.77
CA ARG A 80 -9.71 8.30 8.43
C ARG A 80 -10.74 8.69 9.48
N ARG A 81 -10.63 9.90 10.00
CA ARG A 81 -11.61 10.48 10.91
C ARG A 81 -12.31 11.63 10.20
N ASP A 82 -13.60 11.46 10.06
CA ASP A 82 -14.51 12.44 9.48
C ASP A 82 -15.59 12.80 10.50
N THR A 83 -16.35 13.86 10.24
CA THR A 83 -17.53 14.22 11.06
C THR A 83 -18.55 13.10 11.19
N ALA A 84 -18.61 12.20 10.21
CA ALA A 84 -19.51 11.05 10.18
C ALA A 84 -18.98 9.82 10.93
N GLY A 85 -17.66 9.74 11.27
CA GLY A 85 -17.10 8.61 12.00
C GLY A 85 -15.64 8.29 11.70
N ILE A 86 -15.23 7.11 12.16
CA ILE A 86 -13.88 6.57 11.94
C ILE A 86 -13.97 5.42 10.93
N TYR A 87 -13.19 5.53 9.87
CA TYR A 87 -13.17 4.54 8.78
C TYR A 87 -11.76 3.94 8.64
N PRO A 88 -11.59 2.62 8.71
CA PRO A 88 -10.32 1.97 8.44
C PRO A 88 -9.97 2.11 6.95
N ILE A 89 -8.70 2.39 6.63
CA ILE A 89 -8.24 2.57 5.24
C ILE A 89 -7.27 1.47 4.84
N GLY A 90 -6.14 1.33 5.52
CA GLY A 90 -5.13 0.31 5.22
C GLY A 90 -4.29 0.57 3.95
N HIS A 91 -4.16 1.81 3.50
CA HIS A 91 -3.39 2.17 2.31
C HIS A 91 -2.11 2.92 2.66
N THR A 92 -1.06 2.72 1.85
CA THR A 92 0.19 3.46 2.00
C THR A 92 0.16 4.76 1.21
N ALA A 93 0.64 5.83 1.83
CA ALA A 93 0.79 7.13 1.19
C ALA A 93 2.19 7.71 1.41
N VAL A 94 2.64 8.54 0.48
CA VAL A 94 3.83 9.38 0.64
C VAL A 94 3.41 10.72 1.22
N LEU A 95 3.99 11.06 2.36
CA LEU A 95 3.74 12.31 3.05
C LEU A 95 4.95 13.24 2.94
N TYR A 96 4.68 14.48 2.58
CA TYR A 96 5.63 15.57 2.58
C TYR A 96 5.35 16.44 3.81
N LEU A 97 6.11 16.21 4.88
CA LEU A 97 6.02 16.99 6.10
C LEU A 97 6.86 18.26 5.95
N GLN A 98 6.28 19.43 6.25
CA GLN A 98 7.06 20.67 6.29
C GLN A 98 8.21 20.54 7.28
N GLN A 99 9.37 21.08 6.93
CA GLN A 99 10.53 21.07 7.82
C GLN A 99 10.22 21.81 9.12
N ASP A 100 10.32 21.05 10.22
CA ASP A 100 10.12 21.52 11.58
C ASP A 100 11.12 20.78 12.49
N SER A 101 11.48 21.39 13.61
CA SER A 101 12.34 20.77 14.63
C SER A 101 11.74 19.46 15.19
N SER A 102 10.42 19.33 15.17
CA SER A 102 9.71 18.12 15.58
C SER A 102 9.76 17.03 14.52
N ALA A 103 9.68 17.40 13.23
CA ALA A 103 9.71 16.46 12.10
C ALA A 103 11.06 15.73 11.98
N SER A 104 12.15 16.39 12.36
CA SER A 104 13.50 15.79 12.38
C SER A 104 13.66 14.64 13.38
N ARG A 105 12.79 14.56 14.39
CA ARG A 105 12.82 13.54 15.44
C ARG A 105 11.97 12.31 15.15
N LEU A 106 11.17 12.36 14.08
CA LEU A 106 10.28 11.27 13.69
C LEU A 106 11.08 10.03 13.27
N LYS A 107 10.57 8.88 13.66
CA LYS A 107 11.19 7.58 13.37
C LYS A 107 10.17 6.66 12.70
N SER A 108 10.68 5.65 12.01
CA SER A 108 9.85 4.55 11.55
C SER A 108 9.17 3.88 12.75
N GLY A 109 7.87 3.61 12.62
CA GLY A 109 7.02 3.05 13.67
C GLY A 109 6.31 4.08 14.54
N ASP A 110 6.55 5.38 14.38
CA ASP A 110 5.79 6.42 15.07
C ASP A 110 4.38 6.51 14.51
N GLU A 111 3.39 6.64 15.40
CA GLU A 111 2.01 6.90 15.01
C GLU A 111 1.70 8.38 15.13
N LEU A 112 1.18 8.93 14.04
CA LEU A 112 0.80 10.34 13.95
C LEU A 112 -0.69 10.50 13.69
N LEU A 113 -1.24 11.58 14.22
CA LEU A 113 -2.51 12.14 13.77
C LEU A 113 -2.17 13.33 12.87
N ILE A 114 -2.58 13.29 11.63
CA ILE A 114 -2.30 14.32 10.64
C ILE A 114 -3.60 14.91 10.10
N SER A 115 -3.63 16.22 9.87
CA SER A 115 -4.67 16.88 9.10
C SER A 115 -4.09 17.26 7.75
N ALA A 116 -4.52 16.56 6.69
CA ALA A 116 -3.97 16.75 5.36
C ALA A 116 -4.99 16.44 4.27
N ARG A 117 -4.76 17.02 3.10
CA ARG A 117 -5.42 16.61 1.87
C ARG A 117 -4.54 15.58 1.18
N ILE A 118 -5.05 14.35 1.09
CA ILE A 118 -4.39 13.27 0.36
C ILE A 118 -5.05 13.15 -1.01
N SER A 119 -4.23 13.08 -2.04
CA SER A 119 -4.67 12.90 -3.42
C SER A 119 -3.96 11.72 -4.07
N PRO A 120 -4.58 11.03 -5.04
CA PRO A 120 -3.88 10.03 -5.80
C PRO A 120 -2.67 10.68 -6.51
N PRO A 121 -1.58 9.93 -6.70
CA PRO A 121 -0.40 10.46 -7.37
C PRO A 121 -0.75 10.85 -8.80
N LEU A 122 -0.45 12.08 -9.16
CA LEU A 122 -0.66 12.63 -10.50
C LEU A 122 0.67 12.73 -11.24
N ASN A 123 0.67 12.35 -12.51
CA ASN A 123 1.79 12.66 -13.40
C ASN A 123 1.65 14.09 -13.91
N ASN A 124 2.73 14.84 -13.84
CA ASN A 124 2.87 16.04 -14.64
C ASN A 124 3.00 15.59 -16.10
N ARG A 125 1.97 15.78 -16.91
CA ARG A 125 1.77 15.31 -18.28
C ARG A 125 2.88 15.66 -19.30
N ASN A 126 4.15 15.57 -18.94
CA ASN A 126 5.25 15.69 -19.86
C ASN A 126 5.51 14.32 -20.49
N PHE A 127 5.49 14.25 -21.82
CA PHE A 127 5.59 12.99 -22.60
C PHE A 127 6.92 12.26 -22.42
N ASP A 128 7.99 12.96 -22.00
CA ASP A 128 9.34 12.41 -21.81
C ASP A 128 9.73 12.22 -20.35
N GLU A 129 8.81 12.45 -19.40
CA GLU A 129 9.10 12.37 -17.97
C GLU A 129 8.75 10.98 -17.42
N PHE A 130 9.57 10.51 -16.49
CA PHE A 130 9.36 9.25 -15.77
C PHE A 130 7.94 9.20 -15.17
N ASP A 131 7.21 8.12 -15.47
CA ASP A 131 5.85 7.88 -14.95
C ASP A 131 5.88 7.61 -13.44
N TYR A 132 5.96 8.70 -12.68
CA TYR A 132 6.07 8.68 -11.22
C TYR A 132 4.83 8.07 -10.57
N ALA A 133 3.64 8.32 -11.12
CA ALA A 133 2.40 7.75 -10.59
C ALA A 133 2.38 6.22 -10.71
N ARG A 134 2.78 5.70 -11.88
CA ARG A 134 2.89 4.25 -12.10
C ARG A 134 3.98 3.62 -11.24
N PHE A 135 5.09 4.31 -11.01
CA PHE A 135 6.15 3.87 -10.10
C PHE A 135 5.64 3.76 -8.65
N LEU A 136 4.89 4.74 -8.17
CA LEU A 136 4.29 4.72 -6.83
C LEU A 136 3.25 3.61 -6.70
N MET A 137 2.39 3.42 -7.71
CA MET A 137 1.40 2.34 -7.71
C MET A 137 2.05 0.94 -7.63
N ARG A 138 3.21 0.74 -8.28
CA ARG A 138 3.97 -0.53 -8.17
C ARG A 138 4.54 -0.77 -6.77
N LYS A 139 4.66 0.27 -5.96
CA LYS A 139 5.09 0.21 -4.55
C LYS A 139 3.91 0.21 -3.57
N ASP A 140 2.69 -0.08 -4.05
CA ASP A 140 1.45 -0.03 -3.27
C ASP A 140 1.18 1.33 -2.60
N ILE A 141 1.72 2.40 -3.18
CA ILE A 141 1.49 3.76 -2.72
C ILE A 141 0.28 4.33 -3.46
N SER A 142 -0.82 4.50 -2.72
CA SER A 142 -2.10 4.91 -3.27
C SER A 142 -2.35 6.42 -3.22
N GLY A 143 -1.54 7.16 -2.44
CA GLY A 143 -1.76 8.59 -2.26
C GLY A 143 -0.50 9.37 -1.95
N THR A 144 -0.57 10.67 -2.19
CA THR A 144 0.43 11.66 -1.80
C THR A 144 -0.25 12.80 -1.06
N GLY A 145 0.38 13.30 0.01
CA GLY A 145 -0.16 14.39 0.81
C GLY A 145 0.91 15.32 1.33
N TYR A 146 0.58 16.62 1.42
CA TYR A 146 1.42 17.61 2.09
C TYR A 146 0.85 17.92 3.47
N VAL A 147 1.72 17.95 4.48
CA VAL A 147 1.36 18.22 5.87
C VAL A 147 2.14 19.44 6.33
N ALA A 148 1.42 20.52 6.62
CA ALA A 148 2.02 21.75 7.12
C ALA A 148 2.48 21.58 8.58
N SER A 149 3.42 22.43 9.00
CA SER A 149 3.85 22.52 10.40
C SER A 149 2.66 22.83 11.31
N GLY A 150 2.57 22.11 12.43
CA GLY A 150 1.46 22.26 13.37
C GLY A 150 0.16 21.50 13.02
N LYS A 151 0.05 20.91 11.83
CA LYS A 151 -1.11 20.08 11.44
C LYS A 151 -0.92 18.58 11.69
N TRP A 152 -0.01 18.23 12.55
CA TRP A 152 0.22 16.85 12.95
C TRP A 152 0.63 16.75 14.41
N THR A 153 0.33 15.62 15.04
CA THR A 153 0.63 15.33 16.45
C THR A 153 1.06 13.87 16.58
N ILE A 154 2.08 13.61 17.40
CA ILE A 154 2.52 12.25 17.72
C ILE A 154 1.52 11.64 18.70
N LEU A 155 0.93 10.50 18.35
CA LEU A 155 0.05 9.73 19.23
C LEU A 155 0.84 8.73 20.07
N SER A 156 1.75 8.00 19.43
CA SER A 156 2.67 7.10 20.11
C SER A 156 4.01 7.09 19.39
N SER A 157 5.09 7.20 20.16
CA SER A 157 6.43 6.99 19.63
C SER A 157 6.75 5.51 19.68
N SER A 158 7.30 4.97 18.60
CA SER A 158 7.72 3.58 18.58
C SER A 158 8.77 3.35 19.66
N LYS A 159 8.48 2.43 20.56
CA LYS A 159 9.57 1.76 21.30
C LYS A 159 10.50 1.17 20.24
N PRO A 160 11.83 1.40 20.30
CA PRO A 160 12.72 0.80 19.34
C PRO A 160 12.41 -0.69 19.27
N PRO A 161 12.36 -1.31 18.08
CA PRO A 161 12.17 -2.74 17.97
C PRO A 161 13.26 -3.35 18.86
N LEU A 162 12.83 -4.20 19.80
CA LEU A 162 13.77 -5.01 20.58
C LEU A 162 14.66 -5.69 19.54
N SER A 163 15.87 -5.15 19.38
CA SER A 163 16.93 -5.79 18.63
C SER A 163 16.90 -7.23 19.07
N SER A 164 16.63 -8.16 18.13
CA SER A 164 16.76 -9.57 18.38
C SER A 164 18.18 -9.77 18.92
N ALA A 165 18.29 -9.78 20.23
CA ALA A 165 19.51 -10.14 20.91
C ALA A 165 19.79 -11.56 20.46
N ASN A 166 20.67 -11.68 19.49
CA ASN A 166 21.29 -12.93 19.14
C ASN A 166 21.96 -13.42 20.41
N PRO A 167 21.53 -14.52 21.04
CA PRO A 167 22.28 -15.06 22.17
C PRO A 167 23.56 -15.60 21.59
N SER A 168 24.62 -14.77 21.59
CA SER A 168 25.98 -15.23 21.38
C SER A 168 26.28 -16.30 22.42
N ILE A 169 26.29 -17.53 21.93
CA ILE A 169 26.80 -18.71 22.67
C ILE A 169 28.24 -18.38 23.08
N SER A 170 28.41 -18.01 24.32
CA SER A 170 29.73 -17.98 24.93
C SER A 170 30.16 -19.42 25.09
N LEU A 171 30.99 -19.91 24.18
CA LEU A 171 31.74 -21.14 24.37
C LEU A 171 32.73 -20.86 25.52
N ARG A 172 32.40 -21.34 26.69
CA ARG A 172 33.26 -21.45 27.83
C ARG A 172 34.35 -22.45 27.47
N GLN A 173 35.57 -21.97 27.23
CA GLN A 173 36.77 -22.79 27.24
C GLN A 173 37.20 -22.96 28.71
N ASP A 174 36.87 -24.09 29.29
CA ASP A 174 37.52 -24.63 30.45
C ASP A 174 38.51 -25.70 29.94
N GLY A 175 39.79 -25.48 30.12
CA GLY A 175 40.88 -26.41 29.85
C GLY A 175 42.19 -25.86 30.37
#